data_7d2e5143a7040987cb0d814527d4be4b
#
_entry.id   7d2e5143a7040987cb0d814527d4be4b
#
_cell.length_a   1.000
_cell.length_b   1.000
_cell.length_c   1.000
_cell.angle_alpha   90.00
_cell.angle_beta   90.00
_cell.angle_gamma   90.00
#
_symmetry.space_group_name_H-M   'P 1'
#
loop_
_entity.id
_entity.type
_entity.pdbx_description
1 polymer ?
#
loop_
_entity_poly.entity_id
_entity_poly.type
_entity_poly.pdbx_seq_one_letter_code
_entity_poly.pdbx_strand_id
1 'polypeptide(L)'
;MKAALCKLLLVVNLFPFAALAQTSVDTQIKRVEQGLLPPVLIKGDPSWSIEERMKHWKVPGLSIAVVKDFKVEWARAYGVKDIETKEPVTTDTLFQAGSISKPVAAMVALKRVQDGKIALDENINNKLQTWKLPDNEFTAKKKVTLANLLSHTGGLTVHGFPGYAVDEKIPTLPQVLDGTEPANTAAVRVDMEPGTKFRYSGGGTTIAQLAIMDIEKKPYPQIAKETVLGPLNMTNSTYSQPLPDDWRKKAASGHRGNGSTVAGKIHVYPEMAAAGLWTTPADLARFGIEVQLSYAGRSNKILSQQMIEKMVTPFMEEVGLGFFIDKHGNSVYFGHGGADEGFRAQLLMHREKGYGAVVMVNSDNGQIMEEVLRSIARAYNWDEFLPPVNEIISLDASKLDEYAGRFQVNPDRILTIAREEGKLIARPTADNKFELLPVAENTFVRREQNIRYTFVKGDGGVSALRLALEGGEGVTAPKVAAAPVIPFEHLTAGSIEKALEMYRQIKKEKPDIAAVSEGRINGLGYGFLRAKKLPEAIAYFKLNVEFYPKSSNVYDSLGEAYMAQGEKELAIANYKKALELDPKNTNAVEMLKKLSTPSN
;
A
#
# COMPACT_ATOMS: atom_id res chain seq x y z
N MET A 1 69.20 -44.01 -26.38
CA MET A 1 68.82 -43.28 -25.17
C MET A 1 67.50 -42.58 -25.42
N LYS A 2 66.38 -43.11 -24.86
CA LYS A 2 65.03 -42.58 -25.07
C LYS A 2 64.64 -41.87 -23.76
N ALA A 3 64.42 -40.57 -23.86
CA ALA A 3 63.89 -39.78 -22.73
C ALA A 3 62.36 -39.91 -22.67
N ALA A 4 61.83 -40.38 -21.55
CA ALA A 4 60.41 -40.50 -21.27
C ALA A 4 59.94 -39.18 -20.65
N LEU A 5 59.01 -38.51 -21.30
CA LEU A 5 58.36 -37.29 -20.84
C LEU A 5 57.15 -37.66 -19.97
N CYS A 6 57.25 -37.47 -18.68
CA CYS A 6 56.15 -37.70 -17.73
C CYS A 6 55.19 -36.49 -17.78
N LYS A 7 54.00 -36.64 -18.32
CA LYS A 7 52.92 -35.65 -18.28
C LYS A 7 52.22 -35.76 -16.93
N LEU A 8 52.43 -34.79 -16.06
CA LEU A 8 51.70 -34.63 -14.82
C LEU A 8 50.32 -34.00 -15.13
N LEU A 9 49.25 -34.79 -15.03
CA LEU A 9 47.89 -34.28 -15.10
C LEU A 9 47.54 -33.62 -13.74
N LEU A 10 47.44 -32.31 -13.77
CA LEU A 10 46.89 -31.55 -12.64
C LEU A 10 45.36 -31.65 -12.68
N VAL A 11 44.77 -32.57 -11.96
CA VAL A 11 43.30 -32.59 -11.72
C VAL A 11 43.02 -31.61 -10.61
N VAL A 12 42.60 -30.37 -10.97
CA VAL A 12 42.10 -29.40 -10.02
C VAL A 12 40.70 -29.80 -9.59
N ASN A 13 40.56 -30.30 -8.36
CA ASN A 13 39.27 -30.58 -7.74
C ASN A 13 38.53 -29.26 -7.45
N LEU A 14 37.64 -28.85 -8.35
CA LEU A 14 36.76 -27.67 -8.21
C LEU A 14 35.51 -27.94 -7.32
N PHE A 15 35.39 -29.13 -6.72
CA PHE A 15 34.17 -29.57 -6.03
C PHE A 15 33.90 -29.04 -4.59
N PRO A 16 34.86 -28.63 -3.76
CA PRO A 16 34.53 -28.25 -2.39
C PRO A 16 33.96 -26.83 -2.23
N PHE A 17 34.29 -25.88 -3.13
CA PHE A 17 33.84 -24.49 -2.99
C PHE A 17 32.36 -24.30 -3.32
N ALA A 18 31.83 -24.96 -4.34
CA ALA A 18 30.43 -24.89 -4.71
C ALA A 18 29.52 -25.52 -3.66
N ALA A 19 29.92 -26.66 -3.07
CA ALA A 19 29.15 -27.32 -2.01
C ALA A 19 29.12 -26.51 -0.70
N LEU A 20 30.23 -25.86 -0.32
CA LEU A 20 30.29 -24.98 0.85
C LEU A 20 29.46 -23.69 0.65
N ALA A 21 29.46 -23.13 -0.55
CA ALA A 21 28.64 -21.96 -0.89
C ALA A 21 27.15 -22.31 -0.86
N GLN A 22 26.74 -23.46 -1.40
CA GLN A 22 25.35 -23.93 -1.38
C GLN A 22 24.86 -24.19 0.07
N THR A 23 25.69 -24.82 0.91
CA THR A 23 25.36 -25.03 2.32
C THR A 23 25.18 -23.71 3.08
N SER A 24 25.95 -22.67 2.70
CA SER A 24 25.81 -21.33 3.28
C SER A 24 24.49 -20.67 2.87
N VAL A 25 24.07 -20.75 1.61
CA VAL A 25 22.81 -20.18 1.10
C VAL A 25 21.61 -20.90 1.70
N ASP A 26 21.60 -22.23 1.74
CA ASP A 26 20.52 -23.01 2.34
C ASP A 26 20.35 -22.70 3.84
N THR A 27 21.46 -22.43 4.53
CA THR A 27 21.42 -21.98 5.92
C THR A 27 20.76 -20.61 6.07
N GLN A 28 21.07 -19.67 5.17
CA GLN A 28 20.42 -18.35 5.16
C GLN A 28 18.94 -18.45 4.84
N ILE A 29 18.56 -19.27 3.85
CA ILE A 29 17.14 -19.53 3.53
C ILE A 29 16.39 -20.01 4.79
N LYS A 30 16.90 -21.02 5.48
CA LYS A 30 16.29 -21.52 6.73
C LYS A 30 16.17 -20.45 7.82
N ARG A 31 17.19 -19.58 7.96
CA ARG A 31 17.12 -18.45 8.90
C ARG A 31 15.99 -17.49 8.53
N VAL A 32 15.79 -17.22 7.24
CA VAL A 32 14.68 -16.39 6.78
C VAL A 32 13.35 -17.08 7.03
N GLU A 33 13.21 -18.36 6.66
CA GLU A 33 11.97 -19.14 6.77
C GLU A 33 11.47 -19.27 8.23
N GLN A 34 12.39 -19.31 9.21
CA GLN A 34 12.10 -19.49 10.64
C GLN A 34 12.30 -18.19 11.44
N GLY A 35 12.50 -17.09 10.74
CA GLY A 35 12.98 -15.87 11.33
C GLY A 35 12.04 -14.66 11.20
N LEU A 36 10.75 -14.83 10.88
CA LEU A 36 9.83 -13.71 10.70
C LEU A 36 9.68 -12.90 11.99
N LEU A 37 9.67 -11.57 11.82
CA LEU A 37 9.73 -10.62 12.92
C LEU A 37 8.56 -9.63 12.90
N PRO A 38 7.98 -9.33 14.08
CA PRO A 38 7.01 -8.26 14.24
C PRO A 38 7.61 -6.86 13.97
N PRO A 39 6.78 -5.82 13.84
CA PRO A 39 7.26 -4.44 13.70
C PRO A 39 7.97 -3.90 14.96
N VAL A 40 7.73 -4.49 16.11
CA VAL A 40 8.38 -4.12 17.38
C VAL A 40 9.14 -5.32 17.90
N LEU A 41 10.46 -5.20 17.95
CA LEU A 41 11.33 -6.27 18.47
C LEU A 41 11.43 -6.19 19.98
N ILE A 42 11.16 -7.32 20.65
CA ILE A 42 11.27 -7.47 22.10
C ILE A 42 12.28 -8.57 22.40
N LYS A 43 13.21 -8.29 23.29
CA LYS A 43 14.22 -9.25 23.71
C LYS A 43 13.58 -10.49 24.32
N GLY A 44 13.93 -11.65 23.78
CA GLY A 44 13.39 -12.94 24.23
C GLY A 44 12.10 -13.38 23.55
N ASP A 45 11.47 -12.54 22.73
CA ASP A 45 10.33 -12.99 21.92
C ASP A 45 10.78 -13.98 20.84
N PRO A 46 9.99 -15.05 20.59
CA PRO A 46 10.27 -15.99 19.52
C PRO A 46 10.05 -15.33 18.16
N SER A 47 10.79 -15.77 17.16
CA SER A 47 10.46 -15.52 15.75
C SER A 47 9.42 -16.52 15.27
N TRP A 48 8.78 -16.20 14.14
CA TRP A 48 7.76 -17.06 13.52
C TRP A 48 8.28 -17.71 12.25
N SER A 49 7.68 -18.83 11.86
CA SER A 49 7.92 -19.40 10.54
C SER A 49 7.04 -18.75 9.46
N ILE A 50 7.49 -18.84 8.19
CA ILE A 50 6.68 -18.42 7.04
C ILE A 50 5.32 -19.13 7.04
N GLU A 51 5.28 -20.44 7.28
CA GLU A 51 4.05 -21.24 7.27
C GLU A 51 3.07 -20.79 8.35
N GLU A 52 3.51 -20.54 9.58
CA GLU A 52 2.67 -20.00 10.66
C GLU A 52 2.08 -18.65 10.28
N ARG A 53 2.87 -17.76 9.68
CA ARG A 53 2.40 -16.42 9.31
C ARG A 53 1.50 -16.44 8.08
N MET A 54 1.77 -17.27 7.09
CA MET A 54 0.84 -17.49 5.96
C MET A 54 -0.53 -17.94 6.46
N LYS A 55 -0.58 -18.90 7.39
CA LYS A 55 -1.83 -19.35 8.01
C LYS A 55 -2.51 -18.23 8.81
N HIS A 56 -1.76 -17.51 9.63
CA HIS A 56 -2.27 -16.39 10.45
C HIS A 56 -2.91 -15.31 9.58
N TRP A 57 -2.22 -14.87 8.53
CA TRP A 57 -2.67 -13.83 7.62
C TRP A 57 -3.61 -14.33 6.51
N LYS A 58 -3.91 -15.63 6.45
CA LYS A 58 -4.71 -16.24 5.37
C LYS A 58 -4.13 -15.93 3.99
N VAL A 59 -2.83 -16.04 3.84
CA VAL A 59 -2.11 -15.87 2.57
C VAL A 59 -1.91 -17.23 1.94
N PRO A 60 -2.59 -17.54 0.79
CA PRO A 60 -2.49 -18.87 0.17
C PRO A 60 -1.14 -19.14 -0.46
N GLY A 61 -0.54 -18.13 -1.09
CA GLY A 61 0.72 -18.25 -1.83
C GLY A 61 1.63 -17.05 -1.63
N LEU A 62 2.92 -17.32 -1.55
CA LEU A 62 3.98 -16.32 -1.35
C LEU A 62 5.20 -16.68 -2.19
N SER A 63 5.83 -15.69 -2.83
CA SER A 63 7.08 -15.85 -3.57
C SER A 63 8.07 -14.76 -3.20
N ILE A 64 9.34 -15.12 -3.06
CA ILE A 64 10.43 -14.26 -2.58
C ILE A 64 11.61 -14.35 -3.55
N ALA A 65 12.28 -13.23 -3.79
CA ALA A 65 13.63 -13.19 -4.35
C ALA A 65 14.52 -12.32 -3.46
N VAL A 66 15.70 -12.80 -3.12
CA VAL A 66 16.69 -12.07 -2.33
C VAL A 66 17.89 -11.72 -3.19
N VAL A 67 18.31 -10.48 -3.09
CA VAL A 67 19.46 -9.92 -3.79
C VAL A 67 20.62 -9.76 -2.81
N LYS A 68 21.80 -10.19 -3.23
CA LYS A 68 23.07 -9.97 -2.54
C LYS A 68 24.18 -9.79 -3.58
N ASP A 69 25.11 -8.90 -3.29
CA ASP A 69 26.26 -8.61 -4.15
C ASP A 69 25.86 -8.31 -5.61
N PHE A 70 24.75 -7.56 -5.80
CA PHE A 70 24.17 -7.19 -7.11
C PHE A 70 23.73 -8.41 -7.95
N LYS A 71 23.31 -9.49 -7.30
CA LYS A 71 22.80 -10.71 -7.95
C LYS A 71 21.61 -11.25 -7.19
N VAL A 72 20.70 -11.91 -7.89
CA VAL A 72 19.70 -12.75 -7.24
C VAL A 72 20.44 -13.93 -6.62
N GLU A 73 20.52 -13.97 -5.30
CA GLU A 73 21.18 -15.04 -4.57
C GLU A 73 20.30 -16.29 -4.52
N TRP A 74 19.01 -16.09 -4.25
CA TRP A 74 18.01 -17.16 -4.31
C TRP A 74 16.60 -16.62 -4.57
N ALA A 75 15.74 -17.50 -5.06
CA ALA A 75 14.29 -17.31 -5.10
C ALA A 75 13.61 -18.56 -4.54
N ARG A 76 12.49 -18.38 -3.82
CA ARG A 76 11.68 -19.45 -3.23
C ARG A 76 10.20 -19.08 -3.29
N ALA A 77 9.37 -20.13 -3.31
CA ALA A 77 7.92 -19.99 -3.36
C ALA A 77 7.27 -20.95 -2.35
N TYR A 78 6.15 -20.53 -1.76
CA TYR A 78 5.47 -21.23 -0.67
C TYR A 78 3.96 -21.23 -0.91
N GLY A 79 3.29 -22.31 -0.50
CA GLY A 79 1.84 -22.42 -0.58
C GLY A 79 1.31 -22.68 -1.99
N VAL A 80 0.11 -22.21 -2.29
CA VAL A 80 -0.63 -22.51 -3.53
C VAL A 80 -0.96 -21.25 -4.32
N LYS A 81 -0.88 -21.35 -5.66
CA LYS A 81 -1.28 -20.27 -6.55
C LYS A 81 -2.80 -20.14 -6.67
N ASP A 82 -3.53 -21.21 -6.34
CA ASP A 82 -4.99 -21.27 -6.38
C ASP A 82 -5.49 -22.25 -5.30
N ILE A 83 -6.39 -21.80 -4.43
CA ILE A 83 -6.93 -22.62 -3.31
C ILE A 83 -7.89 -23.71 -3.77
N GLU A 84 -8.50 -23.56 -4.94
CA GLU A 84 -9.46 -24.53 -5.49
C GLU A 84 -8.73 -25.71 -6.14
N THR A 85 -7.74 -25.42 -6.99
CA THR A 85 -6.93 -26.44 -7.68
C THR A 85 -5.80 -27.01 -6.83
N LYS A 86 -5.39 -26.28 -5.77
CA LYS A 86 -4.25 -26.59 -4.90
C LYS A 86 -2.92 -26.69 -5.64
N GLU A 87 -2.84 -26.09 -6.84
CA GLU A 87 -1.59 -26.02 -7.57
C GLU A 87 -0.56 -25.18 -6.80
N PRO A 88 0.69 -25.68 -6.63
CA PRO A 88 1.71 -24.98 -5.84
C PRO A 88 2.15 -23.69 -6.54
N VAL A 89 2.54 -22.69 -5.73
CA VAL A 89 3.34 -21.56 -6.22
C VAL A 89 4.73 -22.06 -6.57
N THR A 90 5.25 -21.60 -7.69
CA THR A 90 6.64 -21.81 -8.12
C THR A 90 7.34 -20.48 -8.29
N THR A 91 8.66 -20.47 -8.48
CA THR A 91 9.43 -19.25 -8.76
C THR A 91 9.07 -18.61 -10.11
N ASP A 92 8.37 -19.34 -10.98
CA ASP A 92 7.88 -18.87 -12.30
C ASP A 92 6.39 -18.49 -12.28
N THR A 93 5.72 -18.64 -11.13
CA THR A 93 4.33 -18.22 -10.96
C THR A 93 4.24 -16.70 -11.07
N LEU A 94 3.33 -16.22 -11.92
CA LEU A 94 3.09 -14.80 -12.14
C LEU A 94 2.15 -14.23 -11.11
N PHE A 95 2.49 -13.06 -10.60
CA PHE A 95 1.65 -12.24 -9.72
C PHE A 95 1.39 -10.89 -10.37
N GLN A 96 0.26 -10.25 -10.05
CA GLN A 96 0.07 -8.84 -10.35
C GLN A 96 0.96 -8.01 -9.42
N ALA A 97 1.78 -7.15 -10.01
CA ALA A 97 2.72 -6.32 -9.27
C ALA A 97 2.07 -5.03 -8.73
N GLY A 98 0.83 -4.75 -9.14
CA GLY A 98 0.14 -3.52 -8.78
C GLY A 98 1.00 -2.30 -9.07
N SER A 99 1.10 -1.41 -8.11
CA SER A 99 1.83 -0.15 -8.27
C SER A 99 3.35 -0.29 -8.47
N ILE A 100 3.96 -1.48 -8.30
CA ILE A 100 5.35 -1.71 -8.76
C ILE A 100 5.47 -1.59 -10.29
N SER A 101 4.35 -1.60 -11.00
CA SER A 101 4.29 -1.21 -12.42
C SER A 101 4.89 0.17 -12.67
N LYS A 102 4.71 1.12 -11.74
CA LYS A 102 5.12 2.54 -11.89
C LYS A 102 6.62 2.76 -12.02
N PRO A 103 7.49 2.23 -11.15
CA PRO A 103 8.94 2.41 -11.33
C PRO A 103 9.46 1.76 -12.60
N VAL A 104 8.92 0.60 -13.02
CA VAL A 104 9.28 -0.02 -14.30
C VAL A 104 8.84 0.87 -15.47
N ALA A 105 7.63 1.43 -15.41
CA ALA A 105 7.10 2.39 -16.39
C ALA A 105 7.87 3.72 -16.38
N ALA A 106 8.31 4.18 -15.21
CA ALA A 106 9.14 5.39 -15.11
C ALA A 106 10.48 5.18 -15.83
N MET A 107 11.11 4.00 -15.73
CA MET A 107 12.31 3.68 -16.50
C MET A 107 12.05 3.72 -18.00
N VAL A 108 10.90 3.24 -18.48
CA VAL A 108 10.48 3.36 -19.89
C VAL A 108 10.38 4.83 -20.29
N ALA A 109 9.73 5.68 -19.49
CA ALA A 109 9.59 7.10 -19.77
C ALA A 109 10.93 7.85 -19.74
N LEU A 110 11.76 7.59 -18.73
CA LEU A 110 13.08 8.21 -18.60
C LEU A 110 14.03 7.82 -19.74
N LYS A 111 13.87 6.62 -20.33
CA LYS A 111 14.60 6.26 -21.56
C LYS A 111 14.23 7.20 -22.71
N ARG A 112 12.96 7.64 -22.83
CA ARG A 112 12.52 8.63 -23.84
C ARG A 112 13.07 10.03 -23.55
N VAL A 113 13.24 10.35 -22.27
CA VAL A 113 13.95 11.59 -21.89
C VAL A 113 15.41 11.53 -22.32
N GLN A 114 16.10 10.43 -22.00
CA GLN A 114 17.50 10.23 -22.38
C GLN A 114 17.70 10.23 -23.92
N ASP A 115 16.73 9.71 -24.66
CA ASP A 115 16.74 9.69 -26.13
C ASP A 115 16.31 11.03 -26.76
N GLY A 116 16.02 12.06 -25.96
CA GLY A 116 15.64 13.39 -26.44
C GLY A 116 14.22 13.49 -27.04
N LYS A 117 13.36 12.47 -26.82
CA LYS A 117 11.98 12.44 -27.37
C LYS A 117 11.00 13.29 -26.56
N ILE A 118 11.26 13.48 -25.28
CA ILE A 118 10.49 14.34 -24.35
C ILE A 118 11.44 14.90 -23.28
N ALA A 119 11.19 16.11 -22.76
CA ALA A 119 11.90 16.65 -21.62
C ALA A 119 11.14 16.41 -20.31
N LEU A 120 11.86 16.32 -19.17
CA LEU A 120 11.23 16.14 -17.86
C LEU A 120 10.33 17.30 -17.45
N ASP A 121 10.69 18.51 -17.83
CA ASP A 121 10.02 19.77 -17.53
C ASP A 121 9.09 20.28 -18.65
N GLU A 122 8.96 19.52 -19.73
CA GLU A 122 8.07 19.86 -20.84
C GLU A 122 6.60 19.70 -20.45
N ASN A 123 5.73 20.62 -20.92
CA ASN A 123 4.29 20.46 -20.81
C ASN A 123 3.85 19.16 -21.47
N ILE A 124 3.28 18.24 -20.69
CA ILE A 124 2.90 16.90 -21.16
C ILE A 124 1.93 16.95 -22.34
N ASN A 125 1.07 17.97 -22.42
CA ASN A 125 0.13 18.16 -23.52
C ASN A 125 0.81 18.37 -24.88
N ASN A 126 2.09 18.75 -24.94
CA ASN A 126 2.84 18.82 -26.19
C ASN A 126 3.04 17.44 -26.83
N LYS A 127 3.08 16.38 -26.01
CA LYS A 127 3.32 15.00 -26.45
C LYS A 127 2.04 14.17 -26.59
N LEU A 128 1.02 14.48 -25.81
CA LEU A 128 -0.30 13.85 -25.93
C LEU A 128 -0.94 14.18 -27.28
N GLN A 129 -1.42 13.19 -28.02
CA GLN A 129 -2.09 13.34 -29.32
C GLN A 129 -3.51 12.78 -29.32
N THR A 130 -3.72 11.59 -28.75
CA THR A 130 -5.01 10.91 -28.74
C THR A 130 -5.97 11.44 -27.68
N TRP A 131 -5.44 12.16 -26.70
CA TRP A 131 -6.19 12.83 -25.63
C TRP A 131 -5.37 14.02 -25.12
N LYS A 132 -6.03 14.98 -24.48
CA LYS A 132 -5.39 16.15 -23.87
C LYS A 132 -5.82 16.27 -22.41
N LEU A 133 -4.88 16.56 -21.52
CA LEU A 133 -5.20 16.95 -20.15
C LEU A 133 -5.91 18.32 -20.20
N PRO A 134 -7.17 18.40 -19.72
CA PRO A 134 -7.92 19.65 -19.77
C PRO A 134 -7.24 20.77 -18.97
N ASP A 135 -7.19 21.96 -19.56
CA ASP A 135 -6.72 23.16 -18.87
C ASP A 135 -7.79 23.68 -17.89
N ASN A 136 -7.32 24.24 -16.78
CA ASN A 136 -8.16 24.90 -15.78
C ASN A 136 -7.34 25.98 -15.03
N GLU A 137 -7.90 26.55 -13.96
CA GLU A 137 -7.27 27.60 -13.14
C GLU A 137 -5.91 27.20 -12.56
N PHE A 138 -5.70 25.92 -12.24
CA PHE A 138 -4.42 25.41 -11.71
C PHE A 138 -3.38 25.24 -12.82
N THR A 139 -3.77 24.69 -13.97
CA THR A 139 -2.87 24.49 -15.12
C THR A 139 -2.58 25.79 -15.88
N ALA A 140 -3.39 26.83 -15.72
CA ALA A 140 -3.11 28.16 -16.26
C ALA A 140 -1.85 28.76 -15.63
N LYS A 141 -1.63 28.52 -14.33
CA LYS A 141 -0.45 29.01 -13.60
C LYS A 141 0.81 28.18 -13.89
N LYS A 142 0.67 26.85 -13.89
CA LYS A 142 1.78 25.94 -14.10
C LYS A 142 1.33 24.67 -14.81
N LYS A 143 1.98 24.34 -15.91
CA LYS A 143 1.63 23.15 -16.70
C LYS A 143 2.14 21.88 -16.02
N VAL A 144 1.41 20.76 -16.20
CA VAL A 144 1.83 19.45 -15.75
C VAL A 144 2.95 18.95 -16.66
N THR A 145 4.03 18.48 -16.06
CA THR A 145 5.21 17.95 -16.76
C THR A 145 5.39 16.45 -16.53
N LEU A 146 6.24 15.80 -17.32
CA LEU A 146 6.56 14.38 -17.11
C LEU A 146 7.16 14.16 -15.71
N ALA A 147 8.03 15.05 -15.22
CA ALA A 147 8.57 14.95 -13.87
C ALA A 147 7.46 14.97 -12.81
N ASN A 148 6.46 15.83 -12.98
CA ASN A 148 5.30 15.89 -12.06
C ASN A 148 4.48 14.59 -12.07
N LEU A 149 4.33 13.95 -13.23
CA LEU A 149 3.61 12.67 -13.34
C LEU A 149 4.37 11.55 -12.62
N LEU A 150 5.68 11.45 -12.84
CA LEU A 150 6.53 10.40 -12.27
C LEU A 150 6.82 10.58 -10.77
N SER A 151 6.74 11.81 -10.25
CA SER A 151 6.95 12.13 -8.83
C SER A 151 5.66 12.35 -8.04
N HIS A 152 4.51 12.16 -8.66
CA HIS A 152 3.20 12.40 -8.04
C HIS A 152 3.00 13.84 -7.52
N THR A 153 3.60 14.82 -8.20
CA THR A 153 3.47 16.23 -7.86
C THR A 153 2.62 17.02 -8.87
N GLY A 154 1.90 16.32 -9.74
CA GLY A 154 1.09 16.94 -10.79
C GLY A 154 -0.23 17.54 -10.33
N GLY A 155 -0.58 17.43 -9.04
CA GLY A 155 -1.87 17.90 -8.54
C GLY A 155 -3.08 17.14 -9.11
N LEU A 156 -2.91 15.87 -9.47
CA LEU A 156 -3.87 15.05 -10.19
C LEU A 156 -4.76 14.23 -9.25
N THR A 157 -6.03 14.09 -9.64
CA THR A 157 -7.00 13.17 -9.02
C THR A 157 -6.70 11.71 -9.37
N VAL A 158 -7.53 10.80 -8.89
CA VAL A 158 -7.48 9.33 -9.09
C VAL A 158 -6.21 8.70 -8.54
N HIS A 159 -6.29 8.32 -7.26
CA HIS A 159 -5.18 7.70 -6.51
C HIS A 159 -4.78 6.34 -7.10
N GLY A 160 -5.76 5.48 -7.42
CA GLY A 160 -5.57 4.12 -7.93
C GLY A 160 -6.79 3.62 -8.68
N PHE A 161 -6.72 2.37 -9.11
CA PHE A 161 -7.73 1.73 -9.94
C PHE A 161 -8.17 0.42 -9.30
N PRO A 162 -9.48 0.09 -9.27
CA PRO A 162 -9.99 -1.18 -8.76
C PRO A 162 -9.75 -2.34 -9.74
N GLY A 163 -9.39 -2.03 -10.99
CA GLY A 163 -9.35 -3.01 -12.08
C GLY A 163 -10.75 -3.42 -12.54
N TYR A 164 -10.78 -4.25 -13.56
CA TYR A 164 -12.00 -4.73 -14.20
C TYR A 164 -12.05 -6.27 -14.11
N ALA A 165 -13.19 -6.82 -13.76
CA ALA A 165 -13.37 -8.27 -13.82
C ALA A 165 -13.18 -8.79 -15.25
N VAL A 166 -12.78 -10.04 -15.41
CA VAL A 166 -12.41 -10.62 -16.72
C VAL A 166 -13.54 -10.66 -17.75
N ASP A 167 -14.78 -10.57 -17.29
CA ASP A 167 -16.03 -10.55 -18.10
C ASP A 167 -16.58 -9.13 -18.30
N GLU A 168 -15.97 -8.11 -17.71
CA GLU A 168 -16.36 -6.72 -17.89
C GLU A 168 -15.79 -6.12 -19.18
N LYS A 169 -16.46 -5.09 -19.70
CA LYS A 169 -15.94 -4.30 -20.82
C LYS A 169 -14.74 -3.47 -20.35
N ILE A 170 -13.62 -3.63 -21.04
CA ILE A 170 -12.39 -2.90 -20.73
C ILE A 170 -12.42 -1.54 -21.46
N PRO A 171 -12.25 -0.41 -20.74
CA PRO A 171 -12.19 0.92 -21.36
C PRO A 171 -10.89 1.14 -22.12
N THR A 172 -10.94 2.05 -23.08
CA THR A 172 -9.73 2.66 -23.66
C THR A 172 -9.11 3.65 -22.68
N LEU A 173 -7.82 3.98 -22.84
CA LEU A 173 -7.15 4.96 -21.99
C LEU A 173 -7.85 6.33 -21.96
N PRO A 174 -8.30 6.92 -23.10
CA PRO A 174 -9.09 8.14 -23.06
C PRO A 174 -10.36 8.03 -22.20
N GLN A 175 -11.07 6.89 -22.27
CA GLN A 175 -12.25 6.67 -21.42
C GLN A 175 -11.90 6.61 -19.93
N VAL A 176 -10.79 5.95 -19.56
CA VAL A 176 -10.28 5.98 -18.19
C VAL A 176 -9.96 7.40 -17.74
N LEU A 177 -9.23 8.16 -18.58
CA LEU A 177 -8.81 9.52 -18.25
C LEU A 177 -9.98 10.52 -18.17
N ASP A 178 -11.05 10.28 -18.93
CA ASP A 178 -12.27 11.08 -18.87
C ASP A 178 -13.33 10.55 -17.91
N GLY A 179 -13.10 9.38 -17.29
CA GLY A 179 -14.08 8.75 -16.39
C GLY A 179 -15.40 8.41 -17.10
N THR A 180 -15.33 8.15 -18.42
CA THR A 180 -16.51 7.81 -19.24
C THR A 180 -16.67 6.32 -19.37
N GLU A 181 -17.93 5.85 -19.48
CA GLU A 181 -18.21 4.42 -19.59
C GLU A 181 -17.39 3.72 -20.69
N PRO A 182 -16.88 2.51 -20.41
CA PRO A 182 -17.09 1.66 -19.22
C PRO A 182 -16.05 1.88 -18.09
N ALA A 183 -15.37 3.03 -18.02
CA ALA A 183 -14.45 3.34 -16.94
C ALA A 183 -15.17 3.32 -15.57
N ASN A 184 -14.52 2.70 -14.57
CA ASN A 184 -15.05 2.54 -13.21
C ASN A 184 -14.41 3.50 -12.20
N THR A 185 -13.70 4.51 -12.66
CA THR A 185 -13.13 5.59 -11.86
C THR A 185 -13.60 6.96 -12.38
N ALA A 186 -13.53 7.97 -11.51
CA ALA A 186 -13.78 9.35 -11.91
C ALA A 186 -12.73 9.85 -12.92
N ALA A 187 -13.03 10.95 -13.60
CA ALA A 187 -12.09 11.60 -14.51
C ALA A 187 -10.79 12.01 -13.82
N VAL A 188 -9.68 11.84 -14.51
CA VAL A 188 -8.37 12.34 -14.06
C VAL A 188 -8.30 13.84 -14.39
N ARG A 189 -8.22 14.67 -13.35
CA ARG A 189 -8.20 16.12 -13.46
C ARG A 189 -7.14 16.72 -12.54
N VAL A 190 -6.66 17.91 -12.87
CA VAL A 190 -5.83 18.72 -11.99
C VAL A 190 -6.75 19.55 -11.10
N ASP A 191 -6.66 19.40 -9.78
CA ASP A 191 -7.44 20.17 -8.79
C ASP A 191 -6.54 20.80 -7.70
N MET A 192 -5.23 20.83 -7.98
CA MET A 192 -4.21 21.46 -7.16
C MET A 192 -3.07 21.93 -8.06
N GLU A 193 -2.44 23.05 -7.74
CA GLU A 193 -1.33 23.61 -8.55
C GLU A 193 -0.17 22.60 -8.68
N PRO A 194 0.25 22.26 -9.92
CA PRO A 194 1.31 21.31 -10.17
C PRO A 194 2.63 21.71 -9.51
N GLY A 195 3.32 20.75 -8.89
CA GLY A 195 4.63 20.92 -8.25
C GLY A 195 4.60 21.60 -6.88
N THR A 196 3.45 21.76 -6.24
CA THR A 196 3.33 22.38 -4.91
C THR A 196 3.33 21.38 -3.77
N LYS A 197 2.78 20.18 -3.98
CA LYS A 197 2.68 19.12 -2.96
C LYS A 197 2.78 17.75 -3.60
N PHE A 198 3.22 16.79 -2.81
CA PHE A 198 3.05 15.38 -3.12
C PHE A 198 1.58 14.98 -2.98
N ARG A 199 1.05 14.32 -4.00
CA ARG A 199 -0.24 13.61 -3.96
C ARG A 199 -0.20 12.44 -4.93
N TYR A 200 -0.14 11.24 -4.37
CA TYR A 200 -0.10 10.02 -5.15
C TYR A 200 -1.25 9.93 -6.15
N SER A 201 -0.94 9.68 -7.43
CA SER A 201 -1.93 9.56 -8.50
C SER A 201 -1.54 8.49 -9.52
N GLY A 202 -2.32 7.41 -9.56
CA GLY A 202 -2.29 6.44 -10.64
C GLY A 202 -2.74 7.05 -11.96
N GLY A 203 -3.70 7.99 -11.91
CA GLY A 203 -4.14 8.75 -13.08
C GLY A 203 -3.01 9.50 -13.77
N GLY A 204 -2.11 10.11 -12.98
CA GLY A 204 -0.91 10.75 -13.53
C GLY A 204 0.00 9.76 -14.28
N THR A 205 0.20 8.57 -13.73
CA THR A 205 1.00 7.53 -14.42
C THR A 205 0.31 7.04 -15.70
N THR A 206 -1.02 6.98 -15.71
CA THR A 206 -1.80 6.63 -16.92
C THR A 206 -1.67 7.70 -18.02
N ILE A 207 -1.60 8.99 -17.66
CA ILE A 207 -1.27 10.06 -18.60
C ILE A 207 0.14 9.87 -19.18
N ALA A 208 1.13 9.52 -18.35
CA ALA A 208 2.49 9.23 -18.83
C ALA A 208 2.49 8.01 -19.78
N GLN A 209 1.74 6.93 -19.47
CA GLN A 209 1.55 5.80 -20.39
C GLN A 209 1.07 6.25 -21.76
N LEU A 210 0.00 7.05 -21.80
CA LEU A 210 -0.59 7.53 -23.06
C LEU A 210 0.39 8.40 -23.85
N ALA A 211 1.10 9.32 -23.18
CA ALA A 211 2.11 10.17 -23.81
C ALA A 211 3.23 9.33 -24.47
N ILE A 212 3.70 8.28 -23.78
CA ILE A 212 4.72 7.38 -24.34
C ILE A 212 4.18 6.58 -25.54
N MET A 213 2.92 6.13 -25.50
CA MET A 213 2.28 5.45 -26.63
C MET A 213 2.11 6.41 -27.82
N ASP A 214 1.73 7.66 -27.55
CA ASP A 214 1.60 8.72 -28.59
C ASP A 214 2.94 9.09 -29.23
N ILE A 215 4.04 9.08 -28.47
CA ILE A 215 5.39 9.30 -29.00
C ILE A 215 5.85 8.13 -29.87
N GLU A 216 5.65 6.90 -29.38
CA GLU A 216 6.21 5.70 -30.02
C GLU A 216 5.32 5.10 -31.12
N LYS A 217 4.02 5.44 -31.14
CA LYS A 217 3.01 4.86 -32.05
C LYS A 217 2.92 3.35 -31.96
N LYS A 218 3.11 2.79 -30.76
CA LYS A 218 3.11 1.36 -30.47
C LYS A 218 2.25 1.06 -29.24
N PRO A 219 1.72 -0.18 -29.12
CA PRO A 219 1.09 -0.64 -27.89
C PRO A 219 2.07 -0.63 -26.70
N TYR A 220 1.59 -0.21 -25.52
CA TYR A 220 2.43 -0.09 -24.33
C TYR A 220 3.19 -1.38 -23.94
N PRO A 221 2.59 -2.59 -23.99
CA PRO A 221 3.31 -3.82 -23.68
C PRO A 221 4.53 -4.05 -24.58
N GLN A 222 4.42 -3.70 -25.86
CA GLN A 222 5.54 -3.81 -26.79
C GLN A 222 6.65 -2.81 -26.45
N ILE A 223 6.29 -1.56 -26.15
CA ILE A 223 7.25 -0.52 -25.77
C ILE A 223 8.02 -0.95 -24.51
N ALA A 224 7.32 -1.40 -23.47
CA ALA A 224 7.92 -1.85 -22.22
C ALA A 224 8.81 -3.08 -22.42
N LYS A 225 8.36 -4.05 -23.24
CA LYS A 225 9.15 -5.24 -23.60
C LYS A 225 10.45 -4.87 -24.30
N GLU A 226 10.39 -4.01 -25.33
CA GLU A 226 11.57 -3.58 -26.10
C GLU A 226 12.53 -2.73 -25.25
N THR A 227 12.01 -1.94 -24.31
CA THR A 227 12.80 -0.94 -23.57
C THR A 227 13.41 -1.49 -22.29
N VAL A 228 12.66 -2.25 -21.51
CA VAL A 228 13.07 -2.66 -20.15
C VAL A 228 13.04 -4.17 -19.98
N LEU A 229 11.91 -4.83 -20.25
CA LEU A 229 11.74 -6.23 -19.87
C LEU A 229 12.70 -7.15 -20.65
N GLY A 230 12.83 -6.96 -21.96
CA GLY A 230 13.73 -7.74 -22.82
C GLY A 230 15.21 -7.53 -22.46
N PRO A 231 15.73 -6.28 -22.49
CA PRO A 231 17.12 -5.99 -22.16
C PRO A 231 17.56 -6.45 -20.75
N LEU A 232 16.63 -6.48 -19.78
CA LEU A 232 16.89 -6.98 -18.42
C LEU A 232 16.63 -8.48 -18.25
N ASN A 233 16.29 -9.18 -19.31
CA ASN A 233 15.96 -10.61 -19.29
C ASN A 233 14.84 -10.96 -18.27
N MET A 234 13.81 -10.10 -18.22
CA MET A 234 12.60 -10.29 -17.42
C MET A 234 11.59 -11.14 -18.21
N THR A 235 11.96 -12.40 -18.46
CA THR A 235 11.23 -13.29 -19.37
C THR A 235 9.88 -13.77 -18.85
N ASN A 236 9.64 -13.65 -17.55
CA ASN A 236 8.35 -13.91 -16.89
C ASN A 236 7.62 -12.61 -16.52
N SER A 237 7.74 -11.56 -17.37
CA SER A 237 7.10 -10.26 -17.11
C SER A 237 6.43 -9.72 -18.36
N THR A 238 5.22 -9.14 -18.18
CA THR A 238 4.47 -8.53 -19.28
C THR A 238 3.49 -7.47 -18.76
N TYR A 239 3.26 -6.45 -19.59
CA TYR A 239 2.17 -5.49 -19.40
C TYR A 239 0.92 -5.82 -20.25
N SER A 240 0.87 -7.00 -20.86
CA SER A 240 -0.31 -7.39 -21.66
C SER A 240 -1.55 -7.49 -20.79
N GLN A 241 -2.57 -6.74 -21.17
CA GLN A 241 -3.87 -6.70 -20.51
C GLN A 241 -4.97 -6.79 -21.58
N PRO A 242 -5.85 -7.81 -21.52
CA PRO A 242 -5.82 -8.98 -20.64
C PRO A 242 -4.56 -9.83 -20.78
N LEU A 243 -4.24 -10.61 -19.75
CA LEU A 243 -3.12 -11.54 -19.78
C LEU A 243 -3.39 -12.66 -20.80
N PRO A 244 -2.47 -12.93 -21.77
CA PRO A 244 -2.66 -14.00 -22.77
C PRO A 244 -2.82 -15.39 -22.12
N ASP A 245 -3.58 -16.28 -22.76
CA ASP A 245 -3.97 -17.58 -22.19
C ASP A 245 -2.79 -18.46 -21.76
N ASP A 246 -1.70 -18.49 -22.53
CA ASP A 246 -0.51 -19.27 -22.17
C ASP A 246 0.19 -18.72 -20.91
N TRP A 247 0.14 -17.43 -20.71
CA TRP A 247 0.64 -16.77 -19.51
C TRP A 247 -0.30 -16.96 -18.33
N ARG A 248 -1.61 -16.97 -18.60
CA ARG A 248 -2.65 -17.18 -17.59
C ARG A 248 -2.51 -18.52 -16.86
N LYS A 249 -2.04 -19.57 -17.53
CA LYS A 249 -1.73 -20.87 -16.92
C LYS A 249 -0.67 -20.78 -15.80
N LYS A 250 0.23 -19.81 -15.90
CA LYS A 250 1.28 -19.57 -14.91
C LYS A 250 0.85 -18.58 -13.81
N ALA A 251 -0.24 -17.85 -13.99
CA ALA A 251 -0.68 -16.82 -13.07
C ALA A 251 -1.30 -17.41 -11.80
N ALA A 252 -1.06 -16.77 -10.68
CA ALA A 252 -1.78 -17.04 -9.45
C ALA A 252 -3.20 -16.46 -9.52
N SER A 253 -4.13 -17.06 -8.77
CA SER A 253 -5.45 -16.50 -8.48
C SER A 253 -5.36 -15.52 -7.32
N GLY A 254 -6.05 -14.38 -7.41
CA GLY A 254 -6.13 -13.40 -6.32
C GLY A 254 -7.09 -13.83 -5.21
N HIS A 255 -6.77 -13.48 -3.96
CA HIS A 255 -7.60 -13.80 -2.80
C HIS A 255 -7.86 -12.58 -1.93
N ARG A 256 -9.09 -12.49 -1.42
CA ARG A 256 -9.51 -11.45 -0.47
C ARG A 256 -8.87 -11.65 0.90
N GLY A 257 -8.87 -10.61 1.72
CA GLY A 257 -8.35 -10.68 3.10
C GLY A 257 -9.08 -11.69 4.01
N ASN A 258 -10.32 -12.07 3.67
CA ASN A 258 -11.04 -13.14 4.37
C ASN A 258 -10.64 -14.56 3.90
N GLY A 259 -9.83 -14.67 2.84
CA GLY A 259 -9.36 -15.92 2.23
C GLY A 259 -10.19 -16.41 1.04
N SER A 260 -11.27 -15.71 0.64
CA SER A 260 -12.05 -16.09 -0.55
C SER A 260 -11.31 -15.69 -1.84
N THR A 261 -11.54 -16.44 -2.92
CA THR A 261 -11.00 -16.12 -4.25
C THR A 261 -11.70 -14.87 -4.82
N VAL A 262 -10.94 -14.02 -5.50
CA VAL A 262 -11.47 -12.90 -6.28
C VAL A 262 -12.34 -13.43 -7.42
N ALA A 263 -13.47 -12.77 -7.70
CA ALA A 263 -14.34 -13.14 -8.81
C ALA A 263 -13.57 -13.13 -10.14
N GLY A 264 -13.68 -14.22 -10.93
CA GLY A 264 -12.89 -14.40 -12.14
C GLY A 264 -11.39 -14.64 -11.90
N LYS A 265 -10.96 -14.77 -10.63
CA LYS A 265 -9.59 -15.06 -10.16
C LYS A 265 -8.58 -13.93 -10.30
N ILE A 266 -8.77 -12.99 -11.21
CA ILE A 266 -7.89 -11.85 -11.49
C ILE A 266 -8.71 -10.65 -11.99
N HIS A 267 -8.15 -9.44 -11.88
CA HIS A 267 -8.66 -8.26 -12.57
C HIS A 267 -7.74 -7.84 -13.73
N VAL A 268 -8.31 -7.11 -14.68
CA VAL A 268 -7.62 -6.52 -15.84
C VAL A 268 -7.40 -5.03 -15.57
N TYR A 269 -6.22 -4.53 -15.87
CA TYR A 269 -5.84 -3.13 -15.64
C TYR A 269 -5.37 -2.49 -16.95
N PRO A 270 -6.25 -1.82 -17.72
CA PRO A 270 -5.83 -1.07 -18.91
C PRO A 270 -4.88 0.09 -18.58
N GLU A 271 -4.86 0.53 -17.34
CA GLU A 271 -3.89 1.45 -16.73
C GLU A 271 -2.55 0.73 -16.48
N MET A 272 -2.00 0.15 -17.54
CA MET A 272 -0.86 -0.77 -17.50
C MET A 272 0.34 -0.20 -16.75
N ALA A 273 0.75 1.04 -17.07
CA ALA A 273 1.88 1.70 -16.42
C ALA A 273 1.65 1.93 -14.92
N ALA A 274 0.40 2.10 -14.51
CA ALA A 274 0.05 2.35 -13.12
C ALA A 274 -0.11 1.06 -12.28
N ALA A 275 -0.60 -0.05 -12.90
CA ALA A 275 -1.00 -1.25 -12.16
C ALA A 275 -0.89 -2.58 -12.96
N GLY A 276 -0.66 -2.55 -14.27
CA GLY A 276 -0.89 -3.71 -15.15
C GLY A 276 0.26 -4.68 -15.32
N LEU A 277 1.36 -4.59 -14.56
CA LEU A 277 2.51 -5.50 -14.71
C LEU A 277 2.22 -6.86 -14.07
N TRP A 278 2.31 -7.92 -14.87
CA TRP A 278 2.44 -9.29 -14.43
C TRP A 278 3.92 -9.67 -14.38
N THR A 279 4.37 -10.28 -13.28
CA THR A 279 5.80 -10.56 -13.10
C THR A 279 6.07 -11.62 -12.02
N THR A 280 7.35 -11.91 -11.79
CA THR A 280 7.86 -12.74 -10.69
C THR A 280 8.80 -11.92 -9.80
N PRO A 281 9.02 -12.30 -8.53
CA PRO A 281 10.01 -11.64 -7.68
C PRO A 281 11.42 -11.64 -8.29
N ALA A 282 11.82 -12.70 -8.98
CA ALA A 282 13.15 -12.79 -9.59
C ALA A 282 13.34 -11.79 -10.74
N ASP A 283 12.29 -11.54 -11.53
CA ASP A 283 12.35 -10.54 -12.62
C ASP A 283 12.40 -9.12 -12.06
N LEU A 284 11.57 -8.81 -11.04
CA LEU A 284 11.64 -7.51 -10.36
C LEU A 284 12.99 -7.30 -9.64
N ALA A 285 13.59 -8.37 -9.12
CA ALA A 285 14.94 -8.28 -8.56
C ALA A 285 15.99 -7.91 -9.63
N ARG A 286 15.89 -8.45 -10.87
CA ARG A 286 16.76 -8.04 -12.00
C ARG A 286 16.61 -6.55 -12.34
N PHE A 287 15.36 -6.06 -12.33
CA PHE A 287 15.09 -4.63 -12.50
C PHE A 287 15.76 -3.79 -11.40
N GLY A 288 15.57 -4.16 -10.12
CA GLY A 288 16.21 -3.46 -9.00
C GLY A 288 17.74 -3.50 -9.04
N ILE A 289 18.32 -4.64 -9.43
CA ILE A 289 19.78 -4.81 -9.61
C ILE A 289 20.31 -3.88 -10.71
N GLU A 290 19.61 -3.74 -11.83
CA GLU A 290 20.03 -2.80 -12.89
C GLU A 290 20.03 -1.35 -12.38
N VAL A 291 19.03 -0.95 -11.59
CA VAL A 291 19.00 0.37 -10.96
C VAL A 291 20.25 0.57 -10.05
N GLN A 292 20.56 -0.41 -9.20
CA GLN A 292 21.75 -0.37 -8.33
C GLN A 292 23.06 -0.30 -9.13
N LEU A 293 23.21 -1.13 -10.15
CA LEU A 293 24.41 -1.18 -10.98
C LEU A 293 24.60 0.12 -11.77
N SER A 294 23.54 0.66 -12.33
CA SER A 294 23.59 1.92 -13.07
C SER A 294 23.89 3.11 -12.13
N TYR A 295 23.30 3.13 -10.91
CA TYR A 295 23.62 4.12 -9.88
C TYR A 295 25.12 4.08 -9.50
N ALA A 296 25.69 2.88 -9.37
CA ALA A 296 27.11 2.68 -9.10
C ALA A 296 28.03 2.92 -10.32
N GLY A 297 27.51 3.36 -11.46
CA GLY A 297 28.28 3.53 -12.71
C GLY A 297 28.80 2.22 -13.32
N ARG A 298 28.25 1.07 -12.92
CA ARG A 298 28.66 -0.29 -13.34
C ARG A 298 27.78 -0.89 -14.43
N SER A 299 26.70 -0.19 -14.81
CA SER A 299 25.81 -0.53 -15.91
C SER A 299 25.24 0.73 -16.56
N ASN A 300 24.82 0.60 -17.82
CA ASN A 300 24.06 1.59 -18.58
C ASN A 300 23.15 0.92 -19.61
N LYS A 301 22.69 -0.30 -19.30
CA LYS A 301 21.88 -1.10 -20.25
C LYS A 301 20.61 -0.38 -20.68
N ILE A 302 19.98 0.37 -19.77
CA ILE A 302 18.76 1.12 -20.05
C ILE A 302 19.02 2.61 -19.93
N LEU A 303 19.43 3.05 -18.74
CA LEU A 303 19.63 4.45 -18.39
C LEU A 303 21.08 4.72 -17.98
N SER A 304 21.55 5.93 -18.26
CA SER A 304 22.83 6.42 -17.75
C SER A 304 22.80 6.58 -16.23
N GLN A 305 23.99 6.58 -15.61
CA GLN A 305 24.12 6.85 -14.19
C GLN A 305 23.39 8.15 -13.78
N GLN A 306 23.60 9.24 -14.51
CA GLN A 306 22.97 10.54 -14.24
C GLN A 306 21.42 10.45 -14.27
N MET A 307 20.85 9.65 -15.16
CA MET A 307 19.40 9.49 -15.25
C MET A 307 18.87 8.63 -14.09
N ILE A 308 19.60 7.60 -13.69
CA ILE A 308 19.26 6.78 -12.52
C ILE A 308 19.38 7.58 -11.22
N GLU A 309 20.40 8.42 -11.07
CA GLU A 309 20.53 9.33 -9.92
C GLU A 309 19.27 10.20 -9.76
N LYS A 310 18.75 10.77 -10.86
CA LYS A 310 17.46 11.50 -10.84
C LYS A 310 16.28 10.60 -10.43
N MET A 311 16.28 9.34 -10.86
CA MET A 311 15.20 8.38 -10.57
C MET A 311 15.13 8.01 -9.08
N VAL A 312 16.30 7.85 -8.41
CA VAL A 312 16.40 7.38 -7.02
C VAL A 312 16.86 8.47 -6.04
N THR A 313 16.73 9.73 -6.42
CA THR A 313 16.93 10.89 -5.54
C THR A 313 15.56 11.53 -5.28
N PRO A 314 15.26 11.95 -4.04
CA PRO A 314 14.00 12.63 -3.76
C PRO A 314 13.79 13.86 -4.65
N PHE A 315 12.69 13.88 -5.37
CA PHE A 315 12.21 15.02 -6.15
C PHE A 315 11.39 15.98 -5.27
N MET A 316 10.54 15.39 -4.43
CA MET A 316 9.76 16.08 -3.40
C MET A 316 9.45 15.09 -2.28
N GLU A 317 9.59 15.50 -1.02
CA GLU A 317 9.45 14.63 0.14
C GLU A 317 10.35 13.38 -0.01
N GLU A 318 9.81 12.19 0.18
CA GLU A 318 10.51 10.92 0.04
C GLU A 318 10.24 10.25 -1.32
N VAL A 319 9.89 11.02 -2.36
CA VAL A 319 9.54 10.47 -3.68
C VAL A 319 10.50 10.92 -4.76
N GLY A 320 11.11 9.96 -5.44
CA GLY A 320 11.90 10.15 -6.66
C GLY A 320 11.03 10.08 -7.92
N LEU A 321 11.62 9.72 -9.05
CA LEU A 321 10.87 9.55 -10.30
C LEU A 321 10.42 8.09 -10.45
N GLY A 322 9.29 7.76 -9.81
CA GLY A 322 8.65 6.45 -9.82
C GLY A 322 8.97 5.54 -8.62
N PHE A 323 9.94 5.89 -7.78
CA PHE A 323 10.28 5.18 -6.54
C PHE A 323 9.97 6.01 -5.29
N PHE A 324 9.64 5.33 -4.21
CA PHE A 324 9.80 5.86 -2.86
C PHE A 324 11.25 5.67 -2.41
N ILE A 325 11.77 6.66 -1.69
CA ILE A 325 13.14 6.71 -1.18
C ILE A 325 13.07 6.73 0.34
N ASP A 326 13.46 5.63 0.95
CA ASP A 326 13.37 5.42 2.38
C ASP A 326 14.75 5.54 3.03
N LYS A 327 14.83 6.27 4.15
CA LYS A 327 16.08 6.49 4.88
C LYS A 327 16.02 5.83 6.25
N HIS A 328 16.97 4.94 6.50
CA HIS A 328 17.20 4.30 7.78
C HIS A 328 18.59 4.72 8.26
N GLY A 329 18.66 5.72 9.15
CA GLY A 329 19.93 6.32 9.54
C GLY A 329 20.72 6.88 8.34
N ASN A 330 21.91 6.35 8.08
CA ASN A 330 22.74 6.70 6.92
C ASN A 330 22.45 5.85 5.68
N SER A 331 21.68 4.77 5.83
CA SER A 331 21.35 3.86 4.73
C SER A 331 20.15 4.37 3.95
N VAL A 332 20.26 4.34 2.61
CA VAL A 332 19.19 4.77 1.70
C VAL A 332 18.69 3.57 0.92
N TYR A 333 17.41 3.37 0.99
CA TYR A 333 16.68 2.34 0.23
C TYR A 333 15.80 3.00 -0.82
N PHE A 334 15.56 2.32 -1.91
CA PHE A 334 14.54 2.67 -2.88
C PHE A 334 13.60 1.48 -3.08
N GLY A 335 12.34 1.75 -3.30
CA GLY A 335 11.36 0.69 -3.44
C GLY A 335 9.99 1.18 -3.87
N HIS A 336 9.07 0.25 -3.94
CA HIS A 336 7.65 0.52 -4.15
C HIS A 336 6.80 -0.65 -3.68
N GLY A 337 5.69 -0.35 -3.03
CA GLY A 337 4.65 -1.32 -2.75
C GLY A 337 3.71 -1.51 -3.94
N GLY A 338 3.06 -2.66 -4.03
CA GLY A 338 2.04 -2.96 -5.03
C GLY A 338 0.77 -3.51 -4.41
N ALA A 339 -0.37 -3.06 -4.92
CA ALA A 339 -1.67 -3.54 -4.50
C ALA A 339 -2.61 -3.55 -5.72
N ASP A 340 -3.04 -4.74 -6.08
CA ASP A 340 -4.13 -5.03 -6.99
C ASP A 340 -5.15 -5.91 -6.28
N GLU A 341 -6.29 -6.13 -6.88
CA GLU A 341 -7.36 -6.93 -6.32
C GLU A 341 -6.91 -8.37 -6.07
N GLY A 342 -6.78 -8.74 -4.78
CA GLY A 342 -6.29 -10.05 -4.36
C GLY A 342 -4.77 -10.25 -4.45
N PHE A 343 -3.97 -9.20 -4.67
CA PHE A 343 -2.50 -9.28 -4.78
C PHE A 343 -1.83 -8.14 -4.01
N ARG A 344 -0.70 -8.48 -3.35
CA ARG A 344 0.21 -7.49 -2.76
C ARG A 344 1.63 -7.82 -3.13
N ALA A 345 2.45 -6.79 -3.29
CA ALA A 345 3.85 -6.90 -3.66
C ALA A 345 4.69 -5.83 -2.96
N GLN A 346 5.95 -6.16 -2.67
CA GLN A 346 6.93 -5.21 -2.15
C GLN A 346 8.26 -5.42 -2.84
N LEU A 347 8.82 -4.36 -3.40
CA LEU A 347 10.19 -4.25 -3.89
C LEU A 347 10.95 -3.32 -2.96
N LEU A 348 12.07 -3.75 -2.41
CA LEU A 348 12.93 -2.95 -1.55
C LEU A 348 14.41 -3.25 -1.85
N MET A 349 15.19 -2.23 -2.17
CA MET A 349 16.58 -2.36 -2.57
C MET A 349 17.43 -1.31 -1.86
N HIS A 350 18.57 -1.67 -1.29
CA HIS A 350 19.54 -0.69 -0.83
C HIS A 350 20.18 0.01 -2.03
N ARG A 351 20.25 1.35 -2.00
CA ARG A 351 20.66 2.13 -3.18
C ARG A 351 22.09 1.82 -3.66
N GLU A 352 23.01 1.53 -2.73
CA GLU A 352 24.45 1.47 -3.04
C GLU A 352 25.09 0.10 -2.82
N LYS A 353 24.57 -0.72 -1.87
CA LYS A 353 25.30 -1.89 -1.35
C LYS A 353 24.97 -3.21 -2.05
N GLY A 354 24.14 -3.20 -3.08
CA GLY A 354 23.87 -4.37 -3.91
C GLY A 354 23.07 -5.47 -3.23
N TYR A 355 22.27 -5.14 -2.22
CA TYR A 355 21.32 -6.07 -1.60
C TYR A 355 19.89 -5.52 -1.62
N GLY A 356 18.94 -6.40 -1.45
CA GLY A 356 17.52 -6.09 -1.43
C GLY A 356 16.66 -7.33 -1.51
N ALA A 357 15.35 -7.15 -1.60
CA ALA A 357 14.42 -8.25 -1.77
C ALA A 357 13.13 -7.82 -2.48
N VAL A 358 12.47 -8.82 -3.06
CA VAL A 358 11.12 -8.70 -3.61
C VAL A 358 10.26 -9.79 -2.98
N VAL A 359 9.10 -9.40 -2.49
CA VAL A 359 8.11 -10.32 -1.91
C VAL A 359 6.77 -10.08 -2.57
N MET A 360 6.12 -11.14 -3.05
CA MET A 360 4.80 -11.07 -3.69
C MET A 360 3.87 -12.12 -3.09
N VAL A 361 2.61 -11.76 -2.89
CA VAL A 361 1.57 -12.64 -2.36
C VAL A 361 0.29 -12.52 -3.20
N ASN A 362 -0.45 -13.63 -3.31
CA ASN A 362 -1.75 -13.67 -3.96
C ASN A 362 -2.89 -13.49 -2.94
N SER A 363 -2.80 -12.43 -2.15
CA SER A 363 -3.77 -12.08 -1.11
C SER A 363 -3.83 -10.57 -0.91
N ASP A 364 -5.00 -10.07 -0.45
CA ASP A 364 -5.14 -8.70 0.04
C ASP A 364 -4.38 -8.45 1.36
N ASN A 365 -3.99 -9.51 2.07
CA ASN A 365 -3.24 -9.45 3.33
C ASN A 365 -1.73 -9.36 3.07
N GLY A 366 -1.20 -8.15 2.96
CA GLY A 366 0.22 -7.90 2.67
C GLY A 366 1.14 -7.84 3.90
N GLN A 367 0.62 -7.93 5.12
CA GLN A 367 1.40 -7.73 6.36
C GLN A 367 2.57 -8.69 6.50
N ILE A 368 2.43 -9.92 6.01
CA ILE A 368 3.49 -10.92 6.02
C ILE A 368 4.74 -10.46 5.25
N MET A 369 4.60 -9.61 4.22
CA MET A 369 5.74 -9.16 3.41
C MET A 369 6.75 -8.37 4.25
N GLU A 370 6.27 -7.51 5.15
CA GLU A 370 7.11 -6.75 6.08
C GLU A 370 7.80 -7.66 7.11
N GLU A 371 7.11 -8.72 7.57
CA GLU A 371 7.69 -9.72 8.47
C GLU A 371 8.82 -10.49 7.77
N VAL A 372 8.63 -10.85 6.50
CA VAL A 372 9.64 -11.50 5.65
C VAL A 372 10.83 -10.58 5.41
N LEU A 373 10.60 -9.30 5.05
CA LEU A 373 11.68 -8.33 4.84
C LEU A 373 12.53 -8.14 6.10
N ARG A 374 11.91 -8.04 7.28
CA ARG A 374 12.66 -7.97 8.55
C ARG A 374 13.45 -9.26 8.84
N SER A 375 12.89 -10.43 8.48
CA SER A 375 13.62 -11.70 8.58
C SER A 375 14.84 -11.75 7.67
N ILE A 376 14.70 -11.30 6.41
CA ILE A 376 15.81 -11.19 5.46
C ILE A 376 16.85 -10.20 5.99
N ALA A 377 16.43 -9.02 6.43
CA ALA A 377 17.31 -8.00 6.98
C ALA A 377 18.13 -8.53 8.16
N ARG A 378 17.51 -9.31 9.06
CA ARG A 378 18.21 -9.96 10.18
C ARG A 378 19.20 -11.03 9.70
N ALA A 379 18.77 -11.90 8.77
CA ALA A 379 19.61 -12.99 8.27
C ALA A 379 20.83 -12.48 7.51
N TYR A 380 20.70 -11.34 6.82
CA TYR A 380 21.74 -10.74 5.97
C TYR A 380 22.41 -9.50 6.59
N ASN A 381 22.05 -9.15 7.83
CA ASN A 381 22.57 -7.98 8.54
C ASN A 381 22.45 -6.67 7.71
N TRP A 382 21.24 -6.37 7.22
CA TRP A 382 21.00 -5.13 6.49
C TRP A 382 21.21 -3.92 7.39
N ASP A 383 21.95 -2.95 6.88
CA ASP A 383 22.33 -1.76 7.65
C ASP A 383 21.10 -0.95 8.07
N GLU A 384 20.99 -0.68 9.36
CA GLU A 384 20.02 0.23 9.97
C GLU A 384 18.54 -0.04 9.60
N PHE A 385 18.25 -1.18 8.99
CA PHE A 385 16.88 -1.51 8.54
C PHE A 385 15.97 -2.00 9.67
N LEU A 386 16.53 -2.77 10.61
CA LEU A 386 15.74 -3.33 11.70
C LEU A 386 15.46 -2.27 12.77
N PRO A 387 14.23 -2.24 13.34
CA PRO A 387 13.98 -1.43 14.52
C PRO A 387 14.82 -1.92 15.70
N PRO A 388 15.10 -1.05 16.69
CA PRO A 388 15.85 -1.44 17.87
C PRO A 388 15.12 -2.51 18.69
N VAL A 389 15.88 -3.36 19.36
CA VAL A 389 15.34 -4.38 20.26
C VAL A 389 14.99 -3.73 21.59
N ASN A 390 13.74 -3.83 22.00
CA ASN A 390 13.24 -3.31 23.27
C ASN A 390 13.45 -4.36 24.38
N GLU A 391 13.86 -3.93 25.55
CA GLU A 391 13.83 -4.74 26.77
C GLU A 391 12.62 -4.35 27.60
N ILE A 392 11.83 -5.36 28.01
CA ILE A 392 10.68 -5.13 28.89
C ILE A 392 11.20 -5.00 30.32
N ILE A 393 10.83 -3.92 30.97
CA ILE A 393 11.14 -3.70 32.39
C ILE A 393 9.94 -4.12 33.26
N SER A 394 10.21 -4.44 34.52
CA SER A 394 9.15 -4.65 35.52
C SER A 394 8.81 -3.34 36.19
N LEU A 395 7.51 -3.04 36.27
CA LEU A 395 6.98 -1.90 37.04
C LEU A 395 6.01 -2.41 38.10
N ASP A 396 6.07 -1.83 39.29
CA ASP A 396 5.14 -2.15 40.37
C ASP A 396 3.70 -1.75 40.02
N ALA A 397 2.73 -2.44 40.59
CA ALA A 397 1.32 -2.19 40.34
C ALA A 397 0.91 -0.74 40.63
N SER A 398 1.41 -0.14 41.73
CA SER A 398 1.20 1.28 42.07
C SER A 398 1.71 2.22 41.00
N LYS A 399 2.83 1.88 40.36
CA LYS A 399 3.41 2.64 39.26
C LYS A 399 2.56 2.58 37.99
N LEU A 400 2.02 1.40 37.68
CA LEU A 400 1.10 1.24 36.55
C LEU A 400 -0.20 2.03 36.75
N ASP A 401 -0.68 2.15 37.99
CA ASP A 401 -1.87 2.93 38.31
C ASP A 401 -1.67 4.45 38.09
N GLU A 402 -0.44 4.98 38.20
CA GLU A 402 -0.13 6.39 37.88
C GLU A 402 -0.44 6.72 36.40
N TYR A 403 -0.30 5.75 35.50
CA TYR A 403 -0.50 5.92 34.06
C TYR A 403 -1.97 5.76 33.63
N ALA A 404 -2.83 5.32 34.54
CA ALA A 404 -4.26 5.21 34.24
C ALA A 404 -4.88 6.57 33.95
N GLY A 405 -5.75 6.59 32.95
CA GLY A 405 -6.42 7.82 32.55
C GLY A 405 -7.01 7.76 31.15
N ARG A 406 -7.56 8.88 30.75
CA ARG A 406 -8.14 9.08 29.42
C ARG A 406 -7.37 10.17 28.70
N PHE A 407 -6.93 9.89 27.47
CA PHE A 407 -6.06 10.78 26.69
C PHE A 407 -6.70 11.08 25.33
N GLN A 408 -6.93 12.35 25.03
CA GLN A 408 -7.57 12.76 23.78
C GLN A 408 -6.55 12.84 22.64
N VAL A 409 -6.52 11.81 21.79
CA VAL A 409 -5.59 11.70 20.67
C VAL A 409 -5.94 12.66 19.54
N ASN A 410 -7.24 12.82 19.27
CA ASN A 410 -7.78 13.79 18.32
C ASN A 410 -9.23 14.15 18.70
N PRO A 411 -9.90 15.07 18.00
CA PRO A 411 -11.24 15.54 18.38
C PRO A 411 -12.32 14.45 18.51
N ASP A 412 -12.17 13.28 17.88
CA ASP A 412 -13.15 12.19 17.95
C ASP A 412 -12.58 10.89 18.54
N ARG A 413 -11.37 10.92 19.13
CA ARG A 413 -10.71 9.71 19.63
C ARG A 413 -10.06 9.90 20.99
N ILE A 414 -10.49 9.07 21.94
CA ILE A 414 -9.89 8.90 23.27
C ILE A 414 -9.14 7.57 23.31
N LEU A 415 -8.00 7.55 23.96
CA LEU A 415 -7.31 6.34 24.41
C LEU A 415 -7.49 6.24 25.93
N THR A 416 -8.30 5.28 26.37
CA THR A 416 -8.49 4.98 27.80
C THR A 416 -7.47 3.95 28.21
N ILE A 417 -6.67 4.27 29.24
CA ILE A 417 -5.62 3.39 29.77
C ILE A 417 -5.98 3.02 31.19
N ALA A 418 -5.93 1.72 31.49
CA ALA A 418 -6.21 1.17 32.82
C ALA A 418 -5.34 -0.06 33.09
N ARG A 419 -5.10 -0.35 34.39
CA ARG A 419 -4.48 -1.61 34.77
C ARG A 419 -5.53 -2.72 34.85
N GLU A 420 -5.29 -3.82 34.14
CA GLU A 420 -6.10 -5.04 34.17
C GLU A 420 -5.16 -6.23 34.39
N GLU A 421 -5.46 -7.06 35.37
CA GLU A 421 -4.67 -8.27 35.67
C GLU A 421 -3.14 -8.03 35.77
N GLY A 422 -2.75 -6.90 36.37
CA GLY A 422 -1.34 -6.53 36.52
C GLY A 422 -0.68 -5.93 35.28
N LYS A 423 -1.41 -5.71 34.19
CA LYS A 423 -0.93 -5.17 32.90
C LYS A 423 -1.56 -3.83 32.61
N LEU A 424 -0.88 -2.97 31.86
CA LEU A 424 -1.43 -1.73 31.37
C LEU A 424 -2.14 -1.96 30.03
N ILE A 425 -3.44 -1.76 30.00
CA ILE A 425 -4.29 -1.99 28.85
C ILE A 425 -4.79 -0.65 28.28
N ALA A 426 -4.62 -0.47 26.99
CA ALA A 426 -5.13 0.68 26.25
C ALA A 426 -6.37 0.28 25.44
N ARG A 427 -7.43 1.11 25.55
CA ARG A 427 -8.71 0.96 24.84
C ARG A 427 -8.98 2.20 24.02
N PRO A 428 -8.74 2.16 22.69
CA PRO A 428 -9.13 3.25 21.82
C PRO A 428 -10.66 3.33 21.67
N THR A 429 -11.18 4.53 21.41
CA THR A 429 -12.59 4.72 21.05
C THR A 429 -12.94 3.88 19.81
N ALA A 430 -13.99 3.06 19.91
CA ALA A 430 -14.52 2.24 18.82
C ALA A 430 -13.50 1.27 18.17
N ASP A 431 -12.53 0.76 18.96
CA ASP A 431 -11.49 -0.16 18.46
C ASP A 431 -11.16 -1.22 19.53
N ASN A 432 -10.39 -2.27 19.14
CA ASN A 432 -9.98 -3.33 20.04
C ASN A 432 -8.94 -2.83 21.07
N LYS A 433 -9.04 -3.37 22.29
CA LYS A 433 -8.04 -3.14 23.32
C LYS A 433 -6.72 -3.85 23.01
N PHE A 434 -5.62 -3.28 23.51
CA PHE A 434 -4.28 -3.87 23.41
C PHE A 434 -3.45 -3.61 24.67
N GLU A 435 -2.43 -4.45 24.89
CA GLU A 435 -1.48 -4.34 25.99
C GLU A 435 -0.39 -3.32 25.66
N LEU A 436 -0.03 -2.49 26.64
CA LEU A 436 1.13 -1.60 26.64
C LEU A 436 2.26 -2.24 27.47
N LEU A 437 3.39 -2.50 26.82
CA LEU A 437 4.56 -3.15 27.40
C LEU A 437 5.57 -2.08 27.84
N PRO A 438 5.99 -2.00 29.11
CA PRO A 438 6.93 -1.01 29.60
C PRO A 438 8.34 -1.26 29.09
N VAL A 439 8.95 -0.28 28.41
CA VAL A 439 10.33 -0.31 27.92
C VAL A 439 11.22 0.72 28.60
N ALA A 440 10.61 1.70 29.29
CA ALA A 440 11.24 2.60 30.22
C ALA A 440 10.20 3.01 31.27
N GLU A 441 10.61 3.72 32.34
CA GLU A 441 9.71 4.08 33.44
C GLU A 441 8.40 4.72 32.96
N ASN A 442 8.45 5.61 31.96
CA ASN A 442 7.28 6.34 31.44
C ASN A 442 7.00 6.04 29.94
N THR A 443 7.67 5.06 29.36
CA THR A 443 7.55 4.77 27.92
C THR A 443 7.17 3.30 27.71
N PHE A 444 6.17 3.11 26.87
CA PHE A 444 5.59 1.80 26.56
C PHE A 444 5.53 1.59 25.05
N VAL A 445 5.46 0.34 24.62
CA VAL A 445 5.26 -0.09 23.24
C VAL A 445 4.12 -1.08 23.15
N ARG A 446 3.58 -1.28 21.94
CA ARG A 446 2.70 -2.40 21.63
C ARG A 446 3.36 -3.28 20.55
N ARG A 447 3.06 -4.59 20.55
CA ARG A 447 3.72 -5.55 19.64
C ARG A 447 3.40 -5.32 18.15
N GLU A 448 2.19 -4.86 17.86
CA GLU A 448 1.63 -4.85 16.51
C GLU A 448 1.90 -3.55 15.74
N GLN A 449 2.40 -2.52 16.40
CA GLN A 449 2.68 -1.22 15.76
C GLN A 449 3.91 -0.57 16.39
N ASN A 450 4.80 -0.04 15.56
CA ASN A 450 5.98 0.69 16.01
C ASN A 450 5.59 2.12 16.47
N ILE A 451 4.80 2.19 17.54
CA ILE A 451 4.42 3.44 18.21
C ILE A 451 4.92 3.38 19.65
N ARG A 452 5.63 4.41 20.06
CA ARG A 452 5.99 4.65 21.46
C ARG A 452 4.94 5.48 22.15
N TYR A 453 4.51 5.03 23.30
CA TYR A 453 3.53 5.66 24.18
C TYR A 453 4.30 6.22 25.38
N THR A 454 4.60 7.52 25.39
CA THR A 454 5.38 8.16 26.45
C THR A 454 4.49 9.03 27.31
N PHE A 455 4.36 8.70 28.59
CA PHE A 455 3.57 9.48 29.54
C PHE A 455 4.34 10.73 29.97
N VAL A 456 3.69 11.88 29.84
CA VAL A 456 4.25 13.18 30.22
C VAL A 456 3.73 13.53 31.61
N LYS A 457 4.64 13.80 32.56
CA LYS A 457 4.31 14.20 33.92
C LYS A 457 4.31 15.72 34.04
N GLY A 458 3.33 16.26 34.80
CA GLY A 458 3.26 17.62 35.26
C GLY A 458 3.25 17.65 36.79
N ASP A 459 3.00 18.81 37.40
CA ASP A 459 3.02 19.02 38.84
C ASP A 459 2.01 18.16 39.63
N GLY A 460 0.92 17.71 38.98
CA GLY A 460 -0.14 16.87 39.57
C GLY A 460 -0.13 15.41 39.11
N GLY A 461 0.97 14.88 38.58
CA GLY A 461 1.07 13.53 38.03
C GLY A 461 1.03 13.50 36.48
N VAL A 462 0.54 12.41 35.88
CA VAL A 462 0.47 12.29 34.42
C VAL A 462 -0.55 13.26 33.84
N SER A 463 -0.10 14.18 32.99
CA SER A 463 -0.89 15.26 32.36
C SER A 463 -1.19 14.99 30.88
N ALA A 464 -0.34 14.20 30.17
CA ALA A 464 -0.51 13.90 28.76
C ALA A 464 0.14 12.57 28.39
N LEU A 465 -0.21 12.08 27.19
CA LEU A 465 0.40 10.93 26.54
C LEU A 465 0.93 11.35 25.16
N ARG A 466 2.21 11.17 24.90
CA ARG A 466 2.81 11.35 23.57
C ARG A 466 2.83 10.03 22.82
N LEU A 467 2.28 10.04 21.62
CA LEU A 467 2.31 8.92 20.67
C LEU A 467 3.20 9.31 19.50
N ALA A 468 4.29 8.59 19.28
CA ALA A 468 5.21 8.88 18.19
C ALA A 468 5.77 7.57 17.59
N LEU A 469 6.10 7.59 16.31
CA LEU A 469 7.04 6.63 15.76
C LEU A 469 8.42 6.86 16.41
N GLU A 470 9.24 5.84 16.43
CA GLU A 470 10.60 5.97 16.99
C GLU A 470 11.41 7.01 16.22
N GLY A 471 11.94 8.01 16.96
CA GLY A 471 12.70 9.12 16.36
C GLY A 471 11.87 10.15 15.59
N GLY A 472 10.54 9.95 15.45
CA GLY A 472 9.66 10.82 14.67
C GLY A 472 8.93 11.88 15.50
N GLU A 473 8.31 12.82 14.78
CA GLU A 473 7.32 13.71 15.37
C GLU A 473 6.13 12.90 15.88
N GLY A 474 5.49 13.37 16.94
CA GLY A 474 4.39 12.65 17.57
C GLY A 474 3.22 13.55 17.91
N VAL A 475 2.09 12.91 18.20
CA VAL A 475 0.89 13.58 18.73
C VAL A 475 0.95 13.55 20.24
N THR A 476 0.77 14.71 20.89
CA THR A 476 0.60 14.81 22.34
C THR A 476 -0.90 14.86 22.65
N ALA A 477 -1.38 13.82 23.32
CA ALA A 477 -2.77 13.64 23.74
C ALA A 477 -2.92 14.13 25.20
N PRO A 478 -3.59 15.23 25.48
CA PRO A 478 -3.82 15.71 26.85
C PRO A 478 -4.69 14.72 27.63
N LYS A 479 -4.45 14.60 28.94
CA LYS A 479 -5.32 13.85 29.85
C LYS A 479 -6.65 14.61 30.03
N VAL A 480 -7.76 13.89 29.92
CA VAL A 480 -9.10 14.47 29.97
C VAL A 480 -9.95 13.86 31.10
N ALA A 481 -11.04 14.53 31.44
CA ALA A 481 -11.96 14.11 32.50
C ALA A 481 -12.61 12.74 32.20
N ALA A 482 -13.20 12.14 33.25
CA ALA A 482 -13.97 10.91 33.13
C ALA A 482 -15.32 11.07 32.39
N ALA A 483 -15.84 12.27 32.32
CA ALA A 483 -17.11 12.59 31.63
C ALA A 483 -16.93 12.52 30.10
N PRO A 484 -18.01 12.31 29.31
CA PRO A 484 -17.95 12.38 27.87
C PRO A 484 -17.37 13.71 27.37
N VAL A 485 -16.32 13.62 26.52
CA VAL A 485 -15.59 14.80 26.01
C VAL A 485 -15.47 14.81 24.47
N ILE A 486 -15.82 13.70 23.79
CA ILE A 486 -15.81 13.59 22.34
C ILE A 486 -17.19 13.24 21.79
N PRO A 487 -17.49 13.56 20.53
CA PRO A 487 -18.80 13.30 19.93
C PRO A 487 -19.28 11.86 20.09
N PHE A 488 -18.39 10.88 19.85
CA PHE A 488 -18.72 9.45 19.98
C PHE A 488 -19.23 9.07 21.38
N GLU A 489 -18.63 9.59 22.43
CA GLU A 489 -19.04 9.32 23.81
C GLU A 489 -20.41 9.94 24.14
N HIS A 490 -20.65 11.15 23.67
CA HIS A 490 -21.97 11.80 23.82
C HIS A 490 -23.06 10.98 23.10
N LEU A 491 -22.76 10.48 21.90
CA LEU A 491 -23.70 9.66 21.17
C LEU A 491 -24.00 8.34 21.91
N THR A 492 -22.95 7.63 22.35
CA THR A 492 -23.12 6.36 23.07
C THR A 492 -23.79 6.51 24.44
N ALA A 493 -23.72 7.70 25.02
CA ALA A 493 -24.46 8.10 26.24
C ALA A 493 -25.89 8.56 25.95
N GLY A 494 -26.38 8.48 24.70
CA GLY A 494 -27.75 8.88 24.32
C GLY A 494 -27.92 10.37 24.02
N SER A 495 -26.84 11.17 24.05
CA SER A 495 -26.86 12.61 23.79
C SER A 495 -26.56 12.90 22.31
N ILE A 496 -27.42 12.41 21.42
CA ILE A 496 -27.22 12.45 19.95
C ILE A 496 -27.01 13.87 19.44
N GLU A 497 -27.91 14.80 19.82
CA GLU A 497 -27.85 16.20 19.34
C GLU A 497 -26.53 16.88 19.71
N LYS A 498 -26.04 16.66 20.93
CA LYS A 498 -24.76 17.20 21.36
C LYS A 498 -23.58 16.61 20.57
N ALA A 499 -23.62 15.33 20.29
CA ALA A 499 -22.61 14.69 19.45
C ALA A 499 -22.56 15.30 18.03
N LEU A 500 -23.73 15.49 17.40
CA LEU A 500 -23.83 16.09 16.07
C LEU A 500 -23.35 17.55 16.06
N GLU A 501 -23.72 18.34 17.08
CA GLU A 501 -23.24 19.73 17.22
C GLU A 501 -21.71 19.79 17.30
N MET A 502 -21.09 18.91 18.10
CA MET A 502 -19.64 18.83 18.21
C MET A 502 -18.98 18.48 16.88
N TYR A 503 -19.52 17.52 16.10
CA TYR A 503 -18.98 17.21 14.76
C TYR A 503 -19.10 18.39 13.81
N ARG A 504 -20.22 19.14 13.84
CA ARG A 504 -20.39 20.36 13.03
C ARG A 504 -19.35 21.42 13.40
N GLN A 505 -19.09 21.59 14.69
CA GLN A 505 -18.04 22.51 15.17
C GLN A 505 -16.65 22.07 14.69
N ILE A 506 -16.31 20.77 14.82
CA ILE A 506 -15.05 20.22 14.32
C ILE A 506 -14.91 20.45 12.80
N LYS A 507 -15.99 20.17 12.01
CA LYS A 507 -15.99 20.39 10.56
C LYS A 507 -15.78 21.85 10.19
N LYS A 508 -16.36 22.77 10.96
CA LYS A 508 -16.21 24.21 10.74
C LYS A 508 -14.79 24.69 11.04
N GLU A 509 -14.18 24.22 12.13
CA GLU A 509 -12.83 24.65 12.55
C GLU A 509 -11.71 23.98 11.78
N LYS A 510 -11.89 22.71 11.43
CA LYS A 510 -10.87 21.83 10.82
C LYS A 510 -11.51 20.95 9.74
N PRO A 511 -11.92 21.52 8.59
CA PRO A 511 -12.73 20.82 7.57
C PRO A 511 -12.06 19.59 6.96
N ASP A 512 -10.72 19.55 6.96
CA ASP A 512 -9.93 18.53 6.24
C ASP A 512 -9.36 17.45 7.15
N ILE A 513 -9.64 17.47 8.47
CA ILE A 513 -9.13 16.42 9.35
C ILE A 513 -9.88 15.10 9.15
N ALA A 514 -9.15 13.99 9.34
CA ALA A 514 -9.68 12.63 9.18
C ALA A 514 -10.95 12.36 10.03
N ALA A 515 -11.09 13.00 11.21
CA ALA A 515 -12.21 12.82 12.12
C ALA A 515 -13.57 13.15 11.49
N VAL A 516 -13.61 14.09 10.55
CA VAL A 516 -14.82 14.55 9.85
C VAL A 516 -14.81 14.20 8.37
N SER A 517 -13.94 13.30 7.92
CA SER A 517 -13.93 12.80 6.53
C SER A 517 -15.17 11.95 6.24
N GLU A 518 -15.62 11.94 4.98
CA GLU A 518 -16.77 11.12 4.54
C GLU A 518 -16.64 9.67 4.96
N GLY A 519 -15.48 9.05 4.65
CA GLY A 519 -15.23 7.64 4.97
C GLY A 519 -15.24 7.35 6.47
N ARG A 520 -14.73 8.29 7.31
CA ARG A 520 -14.74 8.12 8.77
C ARG A 520 -16.16 8.17 9.35
N ILE A 521 -16.94 9.18 8.97
CA ILE A 521 -18.33 9.32 9.43
C ILE A 521 -19.17 8.14 8.93
N ASN A 522 -18.97 7.73 7.68
CA ASN A 522 -19.65 6.57 7.11
C ASN A 522 -19.31 5.27 7.87
N GLY A 523 -18.04 5.04 8.16
CA GLY A 523 -17.58 3.88 8.93
C GLY A 523 -18.18 3.80 10.34
N LEU A 524 -18.35 4.93 11.03
CA LEU A 524 -19.02 5.02 12.33
C LEU A 524 -20.52 4.68 12.20
N GLY A 525 -21.19 5.22 11.18
CA GLY A 525 -22.60 4.88 10.87
C GLY A 525 -22.79 3.38 10.67
N TYR A 526 -21.95 2.75 9.86
CA TYR A 526 -21.98 1.29 9.66
C TYR A 526 -21.63 0.50 10.92
N GLY A 527 -20.77 1.01 11.79
CA GLY A 527 -20.49 0.41 13.10
C GLY A 527 -21.77 0.29 13.95
N PHE A 528 -22.56 1.35 14.02
CA PHE A 528 -23.84 1.36 14.72
C PHE A 528 -24.91 0.53 14.00
N LEU A 529 -24.95 0.54 12.68
CA LEU A 529 -25.88 -0.27 11.89
C LEU A 529 -25.66 -1.77 12.14
N ARG A 530 -24.42 -2.24 12.11
CA ARG A 530 -24.08 -3.63 12.47
C ARG A 530 -24.42 -3.98 13.92
N ALA A 531 -24.29 -3.02 14.83
CA ALA A 531 -24.68 -3.19 16.24
C ALA A 531 -26.19 -3.07 16.46
N LYS A 532 -27.01 -2.92 15.38
CA LYS A 532 -28.46 -2.72 15.41
C LYS A 532 -28.91 -1.48 16.20
N LYS A 533 -28.05 -0.48 16.33
CA LYS A 533 -28.33 0.82 16.94
C LYS A 533 -28.75 1.80 15.83
N LEU A 534 -29.99 1.61 15.35
CA LEU A 534 -30.49 2.30 14.16
C LEU A 534 -30.59 3.82 14.31
N PRO A 535 -31.06 4.39 15.45
CA PRO A 535 -31.10 5.85 15.64
C PRO A 535 -29.73 6.50 15.51
N GLU A 536 -28.70 5.89 16.12
CA GLU A 536 -27.33 6.38 16.07
C GLU A 536 -26.74 6.25 14.65
N ALA A 537 -26.98 5.12 13.97
CA ALA A 537 -26.55 4.92 12.59
C ALA A 537 -27.11 5.99 11.66
N ILE A 538 -28.44 6.22 11.72
CA ILE A 538 -29.12 7.23 10.91
C ILE A 538 -28.61 8.64 11.23
N ALA A 539 -28.33 8.95 12.51
CA ALA A 539 -27.79 10.24 12.89
C ALA A 539 -26.43 10.51 12.23
N TYR A 540 -25.53 9.53 12.20
CA TYR A 540 -24.23 9.66 11.50
C TYR A 540 -24.38 9.75 9.99
N PHE A 541 -25.23 8.94 9.37
CA PHE A 541 -25.43 9.02 7.94
C PHE A 541 -26.08 10.34 7.50
N LYS A 542 -27.02 10.90 8.29
CA LYS A 542 -27.56 12.24 8.06
C LYS A 542 -26.48 13.32 8.17
N LEU A 543 -25.61 13.23 9.18
CA LEU A 543 -24.48 14.14 9.32
C LEU A 543 -23.53 14.03 8.12
N ASN A 544 -23.31 12.82 7.60
CA ASN A 544 -22.48 12.61 6.44
C ASN A 544 -23.09 13.23 5.17
N VAL A 545 -24.40 13.11 4.99
CA VAL A 545 -25.14 13.82 3.93
C VAL A 545 -25.01 15.35 4.07
N GLU A 546 -25.09 15.88 5.30
CA GLU A 546 -24.91 17.31 5.57
C GLU A 546 -23.49 17.78 5.15
N PHE A 547 -22.45 17.00 5.46
CA PHE A 547 -21.07 17.36 5.17
C PHE A 547 -20.68 17.16 3.70
N TYR A 548 -21.28 16.16 3.04
CA TYR A 548 -20.92 15.73 1.69
C TYR A 548 -22.15 15.59 0.77
N PRO A 549 -22.95 16.65 0.58
CA PRO A 549 -24.25 16.57 -0.13
C PRO A 549 -24.13 16.26 -1.64
N LYS A 550 -22.90 16.23 -2.18
CA LYS A 550 -22.62 15.89 -3.57
C LYS A 550 -22.11 14.45 -3.75
N SER A 551 -21.96 13.68 -2.67
CA SER A 551 -21.52 12.29 -2.73
C SER A 551 -22.73 11.35 -2.83
N SER A 552 -22.77 10.51 -3.86
CA SER A 552 -23.76 9.44 -4.02
C SER A 552 -23.73 8.45 -2.87
N ASN A 553 -22.53 8.10 -2.39
CA ASN A 553 -22.28 7.12 -1.35
C ASN A 553 -22.97 7.46 -0.02
N VAL A 554 -23.04 8.75 0.36
CA VAL A 554 -23.66 9.13 1.65
C VAL A 554 -25.17 8.94 1.65
N TYR A 555 -25.82 9.14 0.49
CA TYR A 555 -27.27 8.88 0.34
C TYR A 555 -27.55 7.39 0.24
N ASP A 556 -26.70 6.62 -0.43
CA ASP A 556 -26.79 5.17 -0.50
C ASP A 556 -26.73 4.54 0.90
N SER A 557 -25.75 4.94 1.71
CA SER A 557 -25.59 4.48 3.11
C SER A 557 -26.77 4.88 4.00
N LEU A 558 -27.31 6.10 3.81
CA LEU A 558 -28.52 6.55 4.55
C LEU A 558 -29.76 5.76 4.11
N GLY A 559 -29.86 5.44 2.83
CA GLY A 559 -30.93 4.58 2.27
C GLY A 559 -30.91 3.19 2.91
N GLU A 560 -29.72 2.58 3.05
CA GLU A 560 -29.54 1.28 3.72
C GLU A 560 -29.98 1.31 5.19
N ALA A 561 -29.63 2.36 5.91
CA ALA A 561 -30.04 2.51 7.32
C ALA A 561 -31.57 2.67 7.47
N TYR A 562 -32.22 3.44 6.59
CA TYR A 562 -33.67 3.55 6.58
C TYR A 562 -34.35 2.23 6.18
N MET A 563 -33.78 1.49 5.22
CA MET A 563 -34.26 0.16 4.87
C MET A 563 -34.19 -0.79 6.08
N ALA A 564 -33.08 -0.76 6.83
CA ALA A 564 -32.94 -1.56 8.06
C ALA A 564 -33.92 -1.14 9.17
N GLN A 565 -34.35 0.11 9.20
CA GLN A 565 -35.36 0.62 10.13
C GLN A 565 -36.81 0.31 9.69
N GLY A 566 -37.01 -0.12 8.44
CA GLY A 566 -38.34 -0.36 7.87
C GLY A 566 -39.00 0.87 7.25
N GLU A 567 -38.28 1.99 7.16
CA GLU A 567 -38.76 3.26 6.60
C GLU A 567 -38.60 3.25 5.05
N LYS A 568 -39.49 2.51 4.40
CA LYS A 568 -39.39 2.19 2.97
C LYS A 568 -39.36 3.44 2.08
N GLU A 569 -40.20 4.43 2.33
CA GLU A 569 -40.31 5.65 1.54
C GLU A 569 -39.03 6.50 1.65
N LEU A 570 -38.45 6.59 2.85
CA LEU A 570 -37.20 7.30 3.08
C LEU A 570 -36.03 6.58 2.44
N ALA A 571 -35.99 5.24 2.48
CA ALA A 571 -34.99 4.45 1.80
C ALA A 571 -35.03 4.70 0.28
N ILE A 572 -36.23 4.62 -0.33
CA ILE A 572 -36.41 4.89 -1.76
C ILE A 572 -35.97 6.31 -2.15
N ALA A 573 -36.31 7.32 -1.34
CA ALA A 573 -35.93 8.70 -1.61
C ALA A 573 -34.40 8.88 -1.63
N ASN A 574 -33.70 8.26 -0.67
CA ASN A 574 -32.24 8.34 -0.59
C ASN A 574 -31.55 7.54 -1.70
N TYR A 575 -31.99 6.32 -2.04
CA TYR A 575 -31.43 5.59 -3.19
C TYR A 575 -31.67 6.29 -4.52
N LYS A 576 -32.83 6.95 -4.71
CA LYS A 576 -33.06 7.81 -5.88
C LYS A 576 -32.10 8.99 -5.93
N LYS A 577 -31.85 9.62 -4.77
CA LYS A 577 -30.88 10.74 -4.71
C LYS A 577 -29.44 10.24 -4.96
N ALA A 578 -29.09 9.05 -4.49
CA ALA A 578 -27.81 8.43 -4.82
C ALA A 578 -27.64 8.24 -6.33
N LEU A 579 -28.69 7.74 -7.04
CA LEU A 579 -28.67 7.58 -8.50
C LEU A 579 -28.70 8.90 -9.27
N GLU A 580 -29.33 9.95 -8.74
CA GLU A 580 -29.27 11.30 -9.34
C GLU A 580 -27.84 11.82 -9.35
N LEU A 581 -27.07 11.56 -8.28
CA LEU A 581 -25.68 12.00 -8.13
C LEU A 581 -24.69 11.07 -8.84
N ASP A 582 -24.96 9.77 -8.86
CA ASP A 582 -24.20 8.77 -9.58
C ASP A 582 -25.16 7.72 -10.18
N PRO A 583 -25.51 7.88 -11.48
CA PRO A 583 -26.37 6.92 -12.17
C PRO A 583 -25.80 5.49 -12.24
N LYS A 584 -24.51 5.30 -11.93
CA LYS A 584 -23.82 4.00 -11.92
C LYS A 584 -23.83 3.32 -10.55
N ASN A 585 -24.44 3.88 -9.54
CA ASN A 585 -24.54 3.26 -8.22
C ASN A 585 -25.40 1.98 -8.29
N THR A 586 -24.74 0.85 -8.55
CA THR A 586 -25.37 -0.47 -8.73
C THR A 586 -26.14 -0.93 -7.49
N ASN A 587 -25.63 -0.60 -6.28
CA ASN A 587 -26.32 -0.93 -5.03
C ASN A 587 -27.67 -0.21 -4.96
N ALA A 588 -27.71 1.09 -5.24
CA ALA A 588 -28.96 1.84 -5.24
C ALA A 588 -29.98 1.32 -6.27
N VAL A 589 -29.50 0.91 -7.47
CA VAL A 589 -30.37 0.26 -8.49
C VAL A 589 -30.97 -1.03 -7.94
N GLU A 590 -30.13 -1.89 -7.37
CA GLU A 590 -30.57 -3.19 -6.83
C GLU A 590 -31.57 -3.02 -5.66
N MET A 591 -31.25 -2.09 -4.74
CA MET A 591 -32.13 -1.85 -3.59
C MET A 591 -33.47 -1.23 -4.00
N LEU A 592 -33.51 -0.32 -4.96
CA LEU A 592 -34.77 0.20 -5.48
C LEU A 592 -35.60 -0.89 -6.15
N LYS A 593 -34.97 -1.81 -6.90
CA LYS A 593 -35.66 -2.96 -7.47
C LYS A 593 -36.28 -3.85 -6.38
N LYS A 594 -35.53 -4.17 -5.32
CA LYS A 594 -36.04 -4.94 -4.17
C LYS A 594 -37.23 -4.25 -3.49
N LEU A 595 -37.13 -2.94 -3.27
CA LEU A 595 -38.18 -2.14 -2.62
C LEU A 595 -39.42 -1.92 -3.50
N SER A 596 -39.28 -2.03 -4.84
CA SER A 596 -40.39 -1.89 -5.80
C SER A 596 -41.19 -3.17 -6.01
N THR A 597 -40.63 -4.33 -5.60
CA THR A 597 -41.31 -5.62 -5.72
C THR A 597 -42.32 -5.74 -4.56
N PRO A 598 -43.63 -5.99 -4.83
CA PRO A 598 -44.60 -6.23 -3.76
C PRO A 598 -44.15 -7.43 -2.91
N SER A 599 -44.16 -7.27 -1.57
CA SER A 599 -43.99 -8.42 -0.66
C SER A 599 -45.17 -9.34 -0.87
N ASN A 600 -44.91 -10.54 -1.38
CA ASN A 600 -45.94 -11.62 -1.43
C ASN A 600 -46.29 -12.05 -0.01
#